data_f9b758bbdb0273c70395d49b073594bb
#
_entry.id   f9b758bbdb0273c70395d49b073594bb
#
_cell.length_a   1.000
_cell.length_b   1.000
_cell.length_c   1.000
_cell.angle_alpha   90.00
_cell.angle_beta   90.00
_cell.angle_gamma   90.00
#
_symmetry.space_group_name_H-M   'P 1'
#
loop_
_entity.id
_entity.type
_entity.pdbx_description
1 polymer ?
#
loop_
_entity_poly.entity_id
_entity_poly.type
_entity_poly.pdbx_seq_one_letter_code
_entity_poly.pdbx_strand_id
1 'polypeptide(L)'
;MEKLKIIPPDAQIYAQVKASWDKIAKPLDGLGQFETMFAQIGAITGSSSLSIEKKVILTMCADNGIVAEGVSQSGQEVTAVVAGFMGQQASSVGKMARRAGVDVIPVDIGINTKETLPGVRDCKVMQGTRDFLQEPAMTEEEALQAL
;
A
#
# COMPACT_ATOMS: atom_id res chain seq x y z
N MET A 1 -14.46 -15.45 0.76
CA MET A 1 -13.54 -14.54 0.04
C MET A 1 -13.01 -15.25 -1.20
N GLU A 2 -13.14 -14.62 -2.36
CA GLU A 2 -12.56 -15.14 -3.59
C GLU A 2 -11.03 -15.03 -3.48
N LYS A 3 -10.32 -16.17 -3.58
CA LYS A 3 -8.85 -16.15 -3.51
C LYS A 3 -8.31 -15.38 -4.70
N LEU A 4 -7.60 -14.29 -4.44
CA LEU A 4 -6.88 -13.55 -5.47
C LEU A 4 -5.92 -14.51 -6.19
N LYS A 5 -6.13 -14.69 -7.49
CA LYS A 5 -5.23 -15.46 -8.33
C LYS A 5 -4.07 -14.56 -8.75
N ILE A 6 -2.94 -14.70 -8.07
CA ILE A 6 -1.71 -13.99 -8.43
C ILE A 6 -1.06 -14.73 -9.60
N ILE A 7 -0.91 -14.04 -10.72
CA ILE A 7 -0.23 -14.56 -11.92
C ILE A 7 1.25 -14.19 -11.80
N PRO A 8 2.20 -15.13 -12.00
CA PRO A 8 3.62 -14.82 -12.01
C PRO A 8 3.95 -13.78 -13.09
N PRO A 9 4.94 -12.89 -12.85
CA PRO A 9 5.41 -11.96 -13.86
C PRO A 9 5.92 -12.67 -15.12
N ASP A 10 5.64 -12.09 -16.30
CA ASP A 10 6.05 -12.63 -17.60
C ASP A 10 7.53 -12.33 -17.89
N ALA A 11 8.37 -13.37 -17.85
CA ALA A 11 9.80 -13.25 -18.07
C ALA A 11 10.15 -12.83 -19.53
N GLN A 12 9.30 -13.16 -20.51
CA GLN A 12 9.54 -12.77 -21.90
C GLN A 12 9.30 -11.27 -22.08
N ILE A 13 8.23 -10.75 -21.51
CA ILE A 13 7.93 -9.30 -21.51
C ILE A 13 9.02 -8.55 -20.75
N TYR A 14 9.49 -9.07 -19.60
CA TYR A 14 10.63 -8.48 -18.90
C TYR A 14 11.84 -8.30 -19.82
N ALA A 15 12.23 -9.38 -20.51
CA ALA A 15 13.37 -9.36 -21.43
C ALA A 15 13.15 -8.38 -22.61
N GLN A 16 11.93 -8.30 -23.15
CA GLN A 16 11.59 -7.37 -24.23
C GLN A 16 11.73 -5.90 -23.78
N VAL A 17 11.21 -5.55 -22.61
CA VAL A 17 11.30 -4.19 -22.08
C VAL A 17 12.77 -3.85 -21.79
N LYS A 18 13.53 -4.76 -21.18
CA LYS A 18 14.96 -4.56 -20.93
C LYS A 18 15.74 -4.34 -22.23
N ALA A 19 15.52 -5.17 -23.23
CA ALA A 19 16.16 -5.04 -24.56
C ALA A 19 15.74 -3.73 -25.27
N SER A 20 14.57 -3.18 -25.00
CA SER A 20 14.17 -1.88 -25.56
C SER A 20 15.00 -0.73 -24.99
N TRP A 21 15.35 -0.78 -23.70
CA TRP A 21 16.26 0.17 -23.06
C TRP A 21 17.68 0.10 -23.64
N ASP A 22 18.16 -1.10 -23.95
CA ASP A 22 19.52 -1.30 -24.49
C ASP A 22 19.68 -0.77 -25.92
N LYS A 23 18.56 -0.54 -26.64
CA LYS A 23 18.57 0.08 -27.98
C LYS A 23 18.64 1.60 -27.95
N ILE A 24 18.42 2.22 -26.78
CA ILE A 24 18.51 3.67 -26.65
C ILE A 24 19.99 4.09 -26.55
N ALA A 25 20.34 5.21 -27.20
CA ALA A 25 21.71 5.75 -27.18
C ALA A 25 22.07 6.29 -25.78
N LYS A 26 22.43 5.40 -24.87
CA LYS A 26 22.89 5.65 -23.51
C LYS A 26 23.86 4.55 -23.08
N PRO A 27 24.66 4.72 -22.01
CA PRO A 27 25.43 3.61 -21.44
C PRO A 27 24.49 2.46 -21.06
N LEU A 28 24.93 1.22 -21.25
CA LEU A 28 24.16 0.04 -20.77
C LEU A 28 23.92 0.18 -19.27
N ASP A 29 22.69 -0.10 -18.84
CA ASP A 29 22.22 0.08 -17.47
C ASP A 29 22.47 1.49 -16.88
N GLY A 30 22.62 2.49 -17.73
CA GLY A 30 22.97 3.85 -17.32
C GLY A 30 21.95 4.53 -16.39
N LEU A 31 20.70 4.08 -16.40
CA LEU A 31 19.65 4.54 -15.48
C LEU A 31 19.47 3.59 -14.27
N GLY A 32 20.31 2.55 -14.16
CA GLY A 32 20.35 1.65 -13.03
C GLY A 32 19.00 0.96 -12.73
N GLN A 33 18.57 1.02 -11.47
CA GLN A 33 17.33 0.37 -11.02
C GLN A 33 16.07 0.84 -11.75
N PHE A 34 16.08 2.05 -12.32
CA PHE A 34 14.94 2.59 -13.05
C PHE A 34 14.59 1.68 -14.25
N GLU A 35 15.56 1.22 -15.01
CA GLU A 35 15.35 0.31 -16.14
C GLU A 35 14.80 -1.05 -15.68
N THR A 36 15.32 -1.57 -14.57
CA THR A 36 14.86 -2.82 -13.95
C THR A 36 13.41 -2.71 -13.48
N MET A 37 13.05 -1.60 -12.83
CA MET A 37 11.68 -1.35 -12.35
C MET A 37 10.69 -1.29 -13.52
N PHE A 38 11.04 -0.63 -14.63
CA PHE A 38 10.20 -0.60 -15.83
C PHE A 38 10.02 -1.99 -16.44
N ALA A 39 11.09 -2.77 -16.52
CA ALA A 39 11.00 -4.16 -16.99
C ALA A 39 10.10 -5.02 -16.10
N GLN A 40 10.15 -4.83 -14.77
CA GLN A 40 9.26 -5.49 -13.83
C GLN A 40 7.80 -5.07 -14.01
N ILE A 41 7.52 -3.78 -14.21
CA ILE A 41 6.16 -3.29 -14.49
C ILE A 41 5.61 -3.96 -15.76
N GLY A 42 6.41 -4.03 -16.82
CA GLY A 42 6.04 -4.73 -18.05
C GLY A 42 5.69 -6.20 -17.80
N ALA A 43 6.54 -6.91 -17.06
CA ALA A 43 6.33 -8.32 -16.71
C ALA A 43 5.05 -8.53 -15.90
N ILE A 44 4.74 -7.64 -14.97
CA ILE A 44 3.53 -7.71 -14.11
C ILE A 44 2.26 -7.40 -14.93
N THR A 45 2.33 -6.40 -15.80
CA THR A 45 1.18 -5.97 -16.60
C THR A 45 0.97 -6.81 -17.87
N GLY A 46 1.94 -7.67 -18.22
CA GLY A 46 1.91 -8.48 -19.44
C GLY A 46 2.03 -7.67 -20.73
N SER A 47 2.66 -6.48 -20.67
CA SER A 47 2.77 -5.57 -21.80
C SER A 47 4.15 -4.92 -21.88
N SER A 48 4.73 -4.88 -23.10
CA SER A 48 5.93 -4.09 -23.36
C SER A 48 5.64 -2.61 -23.65
N SER A 49 4.37 -2.26 -23.86
CA SER A 49 3.90 -0.88 -23.95
C SER A 49 3.39 -0.44 -22.58
N LEU A 50 4.24 0.28 -21.85
CA LEU A 50 3.98 0.63 -20.46
C LEU A 50 3.16 1.90 -20.35
N SER A 51 2.17 1.89 -19.45
CA SER A 51 1.43 3.07 -19.03
C SER A 51 1.46 3.17 -17.50
N ILE A 52 1.68 4.39 -17.01
CA ILE A 52 1.62 4.75 -15.59
C ILE A 52 0.57 5.84 -15.35
N GLU A 53 -0.47 5.88 -16.16
CA GLU A 53 -1.53 6.89 -16.05
C GLU A 53 -2.31 6.78 -14.74
N LYS A 54 -2.60 5.54 -14.31
CA LYS A 54 -3.29 5.27 -13.05
C LYS A 54 -2.28 4.93 -11.97
N LYS A 55 -2.04 5.87 -11.08
CA LYS A 55 -1.16 5.72 -9.93
C LYS A 55 -1.97 5.81 -8.65
N VAL A 56 -1.69 4.93 -7.69
CA VAL A 56 -2.40 4.90 -6.41
C VAL A 56 -1.43 4.67 -5.26
N ILE A 57 -1.70 5.33 -4.13
CA ILE A 57 -1.09 5.04 -2.83
C ILE A 57 -2.13 4.31 -2.00
N LEU A 58 -1.87 3.06 -1.66
CA LEU A 58 -2.66 2.32 -0.68
C LEU A 58 -2.05 2.56 0.70
N THR A 59 -2.85 3.07 1.64
CA THR A 59 -2.40 3.31 3.01
C THR A 59 -3.20 2.41 3.93
N MET A 60 -2.55 1.35 4.45
CA MET A 60 -3.16 0.47 5.45
C MET A 60 -3.13 1.15 6.81
N CYS A 61 -4.31 1.31 7.43
CA CYS A 61 -4.49 2.04 8.68
C CYS A 61 -4.93 1.06 9.76
N ALA A 62 -4.16 1.00 10.86
CA ALA A 62 -4.46 0.16 12.00
C ALA A 62 -3.83 0.73 13.28
N ASP A 63 -4.38 0.34 14.41
CA ASP A 63 -3.86 0.64 15.73
C ASP A 63 -3.26 -0.60 16.38
N ASN A 64 -2.24 -0.41 17.21
CA ASN A 64 -1.55 -1.47 17.92
C ASN A 64 -1.78 -1.34 19.43
N GLY A 65 -2.19 -2.42 20.11
CA GLY A 65 -2.48 -2.43 21.54
C GLY A 65 -1.31 -2.06 22.42
N ILE A 66 -0.08 -2.30 21.96
CA ILE A 66 1.16 -1.95 22.69
C ILE A 66 1.26 -0.43 23.02
N VAL A 67 0.46 0.41 22.41
CA VAL A 67 0.39 1.85 22.74
C VAL A 67 0.01 2.06 24.21
N ALA A 68 -0.72 1.12 24.82
CA ALA A 68 -1.07 1.16 26.25
C ALA A 68 0.19 1.18 27.16
N GLU A 69 1.30 0.66 26.70
CA GLU A 69 2.59 0.63 27.42
C GLU A 69 3.42 1.92 27.29
N GLY A 70 2.84 2.99 26.71
CA GLY A 70 3.48 4.30 26.62
C GLY A 70 4.62 4.40 25.60
N VAL A 71 4.67 3.50 24.63
CA VAL A 71 5.72 3.45 23.58
C VAL A 71 5.48 4.47 22.46
N SER A 72 4.33 5.15 22.46
CA SER A 72 3.96 6.16 21.47
C SER A 72 3.78 7.53 22.13
N GLN A 73 4.14 8.60 21.40
CA GLN A 73 3.91 9.99 21.84
C GLN A 73 2.44 10.42 21.75
N SER A 74 1.62 9.70 20.96
CA SER A 74 0.20 9.97 20.77
C SER A 74 -0.63 8.71 21.04
N GLY A 75 -1.89 8.90 21.41
CA GLY A 75 -2.83 7.80 21.55
C GLY A 75 -3.34 7.29 20.19
N GLN A 76 -4.14 6.24 20.23
CA GLN A 76 -4.71 5.59 19.05
C GLN A 76 -5.75 6.45 18.31
N GLU A 77 -6.35 7.44 18.99
CA GLU A 77 -7.33 8.37 18.41
C GLU A 77 -6.79 9.13 17.18
N VAL A 78 -5.46 9.34 17.12
CA VAL A 78 -4.80 10.04 16.01
C VAL A 78 -4.95 9.26 14.70
N THR A 79 -4.94 7.93 14.74
CA THR A 79 -5.05 7.09 13.53
C THR A 79 -6.38 7.30 12.81
N ALA A 80 -7.49 7.32 13.55
CA ALA A 80 -8.82 7.57 12.97
C ALA A 80 -8.91 8.96 12.34
N VAL A 81 -8.39 9.98 13.03
CA VAL A 81 -8.39 11.38 12.53
C VAL A 81 -7.57 11.50 11.24
N VAL A 82 -6.36 10.94 11.23
CA VAL A 82 -5.47 11.01 10.06
C VAL A 82 -6.04 10.21 8.89
N ALA A 83 -6.59 9.02 9.13
CA ALA A 83 -7.26 8.22 8.10
C ALA A 83 -8.44 8.99 7.48
N GLY A 84 -9.28 9.64 8.30
CA GLY A 84 -10.37 10.49 7.83
C GLY A 84 -9.89 11.66 6.98
N PHE A 85 -8.80 12.33 7.36
CA PHE A 85 -8.19 13.37 6.51
C PHE A 85 -7.63 12.80 5.20
N MET A 86 -7.08 11.59 5.21
CA MET A 86 -6.66 10.93 3.96
C MET A 86 -7.85 10.62 3.06
N GLY A 87 -8.94 10.10 3.62
CA GLY A 87 -10.18 9.82 2.88
C GLY A 87 -10.77 11.05 2.22
N GLN A 88 -10.63 12.22 2.85
CA GLN A 88 -11.08 13.52 2.34
C GLN A 88 -10.03 14.22 1.45
N GLN A 89 -8.89 13.59 1.17
CA GLN A 89 -7.75 14.19 0.44
C GLN A 89 -7.21 15.49 1.10
N ALA A 90 -7.44 15.66 2.41
CA ALA A 90 -7.07 16.85 3.18
C ALA A 90 -5.73 16.69 3.93
N SER A 91 -5.22 15.47 4.06
CA SER A 91 -3.93 15.16 4.67
C SER A 91 -2.75 15.68 3.83
N SER A 92 -1.54 15.70 4.41
CA SER A 92 -0.32 16.05 3.68
C SER A 92 -0.11 15.14 2.46
N VAL A 93 -0.22 13.82 2.63
CA VAL A 93 -0.11 12.86 1.52
C VAL A 93 -1.20 13.09 0.47
N GLY A 94 -2.44 13.36 0.87
CA GLY A 94 -3.53 13.65 -0.06
C GLY A 94 -3.28 14.89 -0.92
N LYS A 95 -2.78 15.97 -0.31
CA LYS A 95 -2.44 17.22 -1.03
C LYS A 95 -1.27 17.00 -2.00
N MET A 96 -0.23 16.30 -1.58
CA MET A 96 0.94 16.00 -2.43
C MET A 96 0.56 15.06 -3.58
N ALA A 97 -0.19 14.01 -3.30
CA ALA A 97 -0.65 13.02 -4.28
C ALA A 97 -1.52 13.69 -5.36
N ARG A 98 -2.46 14.55 -4.98
CA ARG A 98 -3.27 15.34 -5.92
C ARG A 98 -2.40 16.15 -6.87
N ARG A 99 -1.34 16.78 -6.35
CA ARG A 99 -0.40 17.56 -7.19
C ARG A 99 0.36 16.68 -8.16
N ALA A 100 0.64 15.42 -7.78
CA ALA A 100 1.35 14.43 -8.61
C ALA A 100 0.43 13.62 -9.53
N GLY A 101 -0.89 13.86 -9.52
CA GLY A 101 -1.85 13.04 -10.26
C GLY A 101 -1.91 11.59 -9.76
N VAL A 102 -1.89 11.42 -8.44
CA VAL A 102 -1.91 10.10 -7.76
C VAL A 102 -3.13 10.05 -6.84
N ASP A 103 -3.88 8.95 -6.86
CA ASP A 103 -4.96 8.71 -5.91
C ASP A 103 -4.42 8.18 -4.58
N VAL A 104 -5.08 8.54 -3.48
CA VAL A 104 -4.81 7.97 -2.15
C VAL A 104 -6.03 7.21 -1.69
N ILE A 105 -5.85 5.94 -1.38
CA ILE A 105 -6.89 5.04 -0.87
C ILE A 105 -6.48 4.59 0.53
N PRO A 106 -6.98 5.23 1.59
CA PRO A 106 -6.81 4.71 2.94
C PRO A 106 -7.72 3.50 3.14
N VAL A 107 -7.16 2.45 3.75
CA VAL A 107 -7.84 1.19 4.03
C VAL A 107 -7.78 0.96 5.53
N ASP A 108 -8.94 0.90 6.17
CA ASP A 108 -9.05 0.53 7.58
C ASP A 108 -8.96 -1.00 7.68
N ILE A 109 -7.83 -1.48 8.17
CA ILE A 109 -7.61 -2.91 8.47
C ILE A 109 -7.63 -3.20 9.97
N GLY A 110 -7.77 -2.17 10.81
CA GLY A 110 -7.76 -2.36 12.26
C GLY A 110 -7.67 -1.05 13.06
N ILE A 111 -8.27 0.04 12.62
CA ILE A 111 -8.33 1.28 13.43
C ILE A 111 -9.22 1.03 14.66
N ASN A 112 -8.77 1.48 15.83
CA ASN A 112 -9.53 1.34 17.09
C ASN A 112 -10.66 2.38 17.17
N THR A 113 -11.62 2.27 16.26
CA THR A 113 -12.85 3.05 16.27
C THR A 113 -14.04 2.20 15.83
N LYS A 114 -15.22 2.52 16.33
CA LYS A 114 -16.49 1.94 15.88
C LYS A 114 -17.12 2.74 14.74
N GLU A 115 -16.59 3.91 14.46
CA GLU A 115 -17.15 4.81 13.46
C GLU A 115 -16.68 4.41 12.06
N THR A 116 -17.57 4.55 11.08
CA THR A 116 -17.22 4.46 9.68
C THR A 116 -16.63 5.80 9.24
N LEU A 117 -15.41 5.77 8.72
CA LEU A 117 -14.69 6.97 8.31
C LEU A 117 -14.96 7.29 6.83
N PRO A 118 -15.52 8.46 6.50
CA PRO A 118 -15.83 8.83 5.12
C PRO A 118 -14.58 8.80 4.21
N GLY A 119 -14.69 8.11 3.08
CA GLY A 119 -13.60 8.00 2.10
C GLY A 119 -12.48 7.02 2.50
N VAL A 120 -12.61 6.33 3.61
CA VAL A 120 -11.74 5.23 4.05
C VAL A 120 -12.42 3.91 3.70
N ARG A 121 -11.69 3.01 3.04
CA ARG A 121 -12.20 1.69 2.69
C ARG A 121 -12.22 0.81 3.95
N ASP A 122 -13.39 0.36 4.35
CA ASP A 122 -13.54 -0.51 5.51
C ASP A 122 -13.20 -1.97 5.14
N CYS A 123 -12.12 -2.47 5.70
CA CYS A 123 -11.66 -3.85 5.63
C CYS A 123 -11.25 -4.33 7.04
N LYS A 124 -11.82 -3.75 8.08
CA LYS A 124 -11.46 -3.98 9.47
C LYS A 124 -11.66 -5.44 9.88
N VAL A 125 -10.60 -6.05 10.40
CA VAL A 125 -10.62 -7.38 11.00
C VAL A 125 -10.97 -7.29 12.48
N MET A 126 -10.33 -6.35 13.19
CA MET A 126 -10.55 -6.08 14.61
C MET A 126 -10.26 -4.62 14.95
N GLN A 127 -10.72 -4.14 16.11
CA GLN A 127 -10.48 -2.77 16.57
C GLN A 127 -9.14 -2.65 17.29
N GLY A 128 -8.09 -2.37 16.56
CA GLY A 128 -6.72 -2.42 17.05
C GLY A 128 -6.25 -3.85 17.31
N THR A 129 -4.95 -4.05 17.46
CA THR A 129 -4.44 -5.33 17.94
C THR A 129 -4.49 -5.39 19.47
N ARG A 130 -4.34 -6.60 20.04
CA ARG A 130 -4.08 -6.75 21.48
C ARG A 130 -2.68 -6.26 21.81
N ASP A 131 -2.45 -6.02 23.09
CA ASP A 131 -1.11 -5.70 23.61
C ASP A 131 -0.25 -6.95 23.62
N PHE A 132 0.76 -7.00 22.75
CA PHE A 132 1.64 -8.17 22.63
C PHE A 132 2.64 -8.34 23.81
N LEU A 133 2.67 -7.40 24.75
CA LEU A 133 3.38 -7.59 26.01
C LEU A 133 2.61 -8.55 26.94
N GLN A 134 1.30 -8.62 26.81
CA GLN A 134 0.41 -9.40 27.65
C GLN A 134 -0.08 -10.68 27.00
N GLU A 135 -0.40 -10.62 25.70
CA GLU A 135 -0.93 -11.74 24.92
C GLU A 135 -0.61 -11.56 23.42
N PRO A 136 -0.78 -12.58 22.57
CA PRO A 136 -0.57 -12.43 21.12
C PRO A 136 -1.42 -11.30 20.55
N ALA A 137 -0.79 -10.43 19.74
CA ALA A 137 -1.45 -9.27 19.14
C ALA A 137 -2.70 -9.63 18.31
N MET A 138 -2.64 -10.76 17.62
CA MET A 138 -3.72 -11.35 16.83
C MET A 138 -3.67 -12.87 16.95
N THR A 139 -4.80 -13.53 16.76
CA THR A 139 -4.81 -14.98 16.53
C THR A 139 -4.33 -15.28 15.10
N GLU A 140 -3.96 -16.53 14.84
CA GLU A 140 -3.60 -16.95 13.48
C GLU A 140 -4.75 -16.72 12.48
N GLU A 141 -6.00 -16.97 12.90
CA GLU A 141 -7.19 -16.75 12.08
C GLU A 141 -7.38 -15.27 11.74
N GLU A 142 -7.25 -14.37 12.73
CA GLU A 142 -7.34 -12.91 12.54
C GLU A 142 -6.22 -12.42 11.61
N ALA A 143 -5.00 -12.92 11.77
CA ALA A 143 -3.87 -12.56 10.92
C ALA A 143 -4.08 -13.03 9.46
N LEU A 144 -4.56 -14.25 9.25
CA LEU A 144 -4.89 -14.78 7.93
C LEU A 144 -6.06 -14.03 7.27
N GLN A 145 -6.98 -13.50 8.07
CA GLN A 145 -8.09 -12.67 7.55
C GLN A 145 -7.61 -11.28 7.12
N ALA A 146 -6.54 -10.76 7.74
CA ALA A 146 -5.97 -9.46 7.42
C ALA A 146 -5.09 -9.46 6.16
N LEU A 147 -4.66 -10.64 5.69
CA LEU A 147 -3.87 -10.85 4.46
C LEU A 147 -4.77 -10.99 3.22
#